data_1e04946772dbcf8c016d6122bbe403dc
#
_entry.id   1e04946772dbcf8c016d6122bbe403dc
#
_cell.length_a   1.000
_cell.length_b   1.000
_cell.length_c   1.000
_cell.angle_alpha   90.00
_cell.angle_beta   90.00
_cell.angle_gamma   90.00
#
_symmetry.space_group_name_H-M   'P 1'
#
loop_
_entity.id
_entity.type
_entity.pdbx_description
1 polymer ?
#
loop_
_entity_poly.entity_id
_entity_poly.type
_entity_poly.pdbx_seq_one_letter_code
_entity_poly.pdbx_strand_id
1 'polypeptide(L)'
;VFYRDTRDWVGVSTAIKKYPVGNYRKYENKDYANTRGFTLVLDRQFTGRFGGGIDYTWMIAEGTYSNPQDAYFDAQDNQAPRLNMLPLDWDQTHTLNFRATVGGENWIISSIGKLWTGKPYTPEFKTGVVSGSGAFAGFADNSERKPNVFDLDLRASYSINLLGLKSNIYCNIYNLLDVQNEFSVWNDTGRSTYTLYAKDVSLTDPGRIGHLNEHLLKPDWYGEPRRINVGINLSL
;
A
#
# COMPACT_ATOMS: atom_id res chain seq x y z
N VAL A 1 -9.77 8.92 -19.03
CA VAL A 1 -10.89 8.91 -18.07
C VAL A 1 -11.48 7.51 -18.06
N PHE A 2 -11.80 7.00 -16.91
CA PHE A 2 -12.44 5.71 -16.73
C PHE A 2 -13.53 5.78 -15.66
N TYR A 3 -14.55 4.97 -15.87
CA TYR A 3 -15.64 4.77 -14.93
C TYR A 3 -16.02 3.29 -14.98
N ARG A 4 -15.97 2.61 -13.84
CA ARG A 4 -16.36 1.21 -13.71
C ARG A 4 -17.37 1.06 -12.60
N ASP A 5 -18.54 0.60 -12.96
CA ASP A 5 -19.63 0.26 -12.05
C ASP A 5 -19.72 -1.27 -11.97
N THR A 6 -19.54 -1.82 -10.80
CA THR A 6 -19.59 -3.28 -10.57
C THR A 6 -20.78 -3.55 -9.68
N ARG A 7 -21.77 -4.23 -10.25
CA ARG A 7 -22.97 -4.68 -9.55
C ARG A 7 -22.90 -6.18 -9.36
N ASP A 8 -23.67 -6.65 -8.40
CA ASP A 8 -23.75 -8.08 -8.11
C ASP A 8 -22.36 -8.69 -7.81
N TRP A 9 -21.52 -7.90 -7.13
CA TRP A 9 -20.23 -8.38 -6.68
C TRP A 9 -20.41 -9.45 -5.60
N VAL A 10 -19.49 -10.39 -5.53
CA VAL A 10 -19.57 -11.52 -4.62
C VAL A 10 -19.50 -11.04 -3.16
N GLY A 11 -20.56 -11.30 -2.44
CA GLY A 11 -20.68 -11.09 -1.00
C GLY A 11 -21.08 -12.37 -0.28
N VAL A 12 -21.39 -12.26 0.99
CA VAL A 12 -21.82 -13.37 1.84
C VAL A 12 -23.29 -13.22 2.19
N SER A 13 -24.06 -14.30 2.04
CA SER A 13 -25.49 -14.33 2.38
C SER A 13 -25.74 -14.07 3.86
N THR A 14 -26.97 -13.70 4.20
CA THR A 14 -27.47 -13.82 5.56
C THR A 14 -27.37 -15.27 6.05
N ALA A 15 -27.37 -15.49 7.37
CA ALA A 15 -27.31 -16.84 7.92
C ALA A 15 -28.51 -17.67 7.45
N ILE A 16 -28.25 -18.85 6.90
CA ILE A 16 -29.25 -19.81 6.45
C ILE A 16 -29.30 -20.93 7.49
N LYS A 17 -30.48 -21.20 8.00
CA LYS A 17 -30.66 -22.30 8.95
C LYS A 17 -30.44 -23.62 8.26
N LYS A 18 -29.62 -24.48 8.84
CA LYS A 18 -29.37 -25.83 8.39
C LYS A 18 -30.09 -26.83 9.29
N TYR A 19 -30.79 -27.76 8.67
CA TYR A 19 -31.35 -28.91 9.37
C TYR A 19 -30.27 -30.01 9.54
N PRO A 20 -30.24 -30.72 10.68
CA PRO A 20 -31.09 -30.55 11.87
C PRO A 20 -30.62 -29.44 12.81
N VAL A 21 -29.38 -29.05 12.78
CA VAL A 21 -28.79 -28.03 13.68
C VAL A 21 -27.68 -27.26 13.00
N GLY A 22 -27.68 -25.95 13.17
CA GLY A 22 -26.60 -25.07 12.74
C GLY A 22 -27.06 -24.01 11.73
N ASN A 23 -26.14 -23.11 11.47
CA ASN A 23 -26.31 -22.08 10.48
C ASN A 23 -25.12 -22.17 9.49
N TYR A 24 -25.36 -21.80 8.25
CA TYR A 24 -24.31 -21.64 7.26
C TYR A 24 -24.55 -20.39 6.43
N ARG A 25 -23.54 -19.95 5.74
CA ARG A 25 -23.59 -18.83 4.79
C ARG A 25 -23.03 -19.30 3.46
N LYS A 26 -23.49 -18.71 2.40
CA LYS A 26 -22.98 -18.97 1.05
C LYS A 26 -22.54 -17.67 0.39
N TYR A 27 -21.71 -17.77 -0.60
CA TYR A 27 -21.42 -16.64 -1.49
C TYR A 27 -22.66 -16.38 -2.37
N GLU A 28 -22.96 -15.11 -2.54
CA GLU A 28 -24.03 -14.65 -3.42
C GLU A 28 -23.64 -13.32 -4.06
N ASN A 29 -24.20 -13.00 -5.18
CA ASN A 29 -23.96 -11.76 -5.90
C ASN A 29 -24.90 -10.69 -5.35
N LYS A 30 -24.36 -9.75 -4.55
CA LYS A 30 -25.18 -8.72 -3.89
C LYS A 30 -24.48 -7.40 -3.65
N ASP A 31 -23.15 -7.40 -3.65
CA ASP A 31 -22.37 -6.23 -3.28
C ASP A 31 -22.14 -5.33 -4.50
N TYR A 32 -21.77 -4.10 -4.20
CA TYR A 32 -21.60 -3.05 -5.18
C TYR A 32 -20.25 -2.36 -5.00
N ALA A 33 -19.60 -2.03 -6.12
CA ALA A 33 -18.38 -1.25 -6.14
C ALA A 33 -18.38 -0.28 -7.33
N ASN A 34 -17.82 0.90 -7.12
CA ASN A 34 -17.64 1.91 -8.13
C ASN A 34 -16.18 2.38 -8.15
N THR A 35 -15.61 2.45 -9.32
CA THR A 35 -14.25 3.00 -9.50
C THR A 35 -14.28 4.02 -10.62
N ARG A 36 -13.84 5.25 -10.33
CA ARG A 36 -13.83 6.35 -11.28
C ARG A 36 -12.53 7.13 -11.20
N GLY A 37 -12.11 7.67 -12.32
CA GLY A 37 -10.88 8.44 -12.34
C GLY A 37 -10.42 8.83 -13.73
N PHE A 38 -9.22 9.36 -13.77
CA PHE A 38 -8.52 9.65 -15.02
C PHE A 38 -7.01 9.41 -14.87
N THR A 39 -6.38 9.13 -15.99
CA THR A 39 -4.92 9.02 -16.09
C THR A 39 -4.43 10.01 -17.12
N LEU A 40 -3.40 10.78 -16.77
CA LEU A 40 -2.64 11.64 -17.66
C LEU A 40 -1.29 11.01 -17.89
N VAL A 41 -0.90 10.86 -19.16
CA VAL A 41 0.38 10.28 -19.54
C VAL A 41 1.10 11.27 -20.43
N LEU A 42 2.33 11.61 -20.03
CA LEU A 42 3.28 12.36 -20.85
C LEU A 42 4.49 11.48 -21.04
N ASP A 43 4.86 11.22 -22.30
CA ASP A 43 5.99 10.39 -22.64
C ASP A 43 6.84 11.02 -23.74
N ARG A 44 8.15 10.98 -23.53
CA ARG A 44 9.15 11.38 -24.51
C ARG A 44 10.14 10.23 -24.69
N GLN A 45 10.21 9.69 -25.88
CA GLN A 45 11.20 8.68 -26.21
C GLN A 45 12.61 9.24 -26.04
N PHE A 46 13.53 8.38 -25.63
CA PHE A 46 14.94 8.76 -25.52
C PHE A 46 15.49 9.07 -26.91
N THR A 47 15.72 10.35 -27.16
CA THR A 47 16.26 10.87 -28.39
C THR A 47 17.34 11.90 -28.07
N GLY A 48 18.50 11.77 -28.70
CA GLY A 48 19.64 12.64 -28.41
C GLY A 48 20.23 12.31 -27.04
N ARG A 49 19.94 13.12 -26.04
CA ARG A 49 20.49 12.98 -24.68
C ARG A 49 19.47 12.85 -23.56
N PHE A 50 18.18 12.91 -23.89
CA PHE A 50 17.13 12.92 -22.88
C PHE A 50 15.89 12.16 -23.35
N GLY A 51 15.31 11.39 -22.44
CA GLY A 51 14.01 10.77 -22.54
C GLY A 51 13.35 10.67 -21.17
N GLY A 52 12.04 10.48 -21.13
CA GLY A 52 11.35 10.36 -19.86
C GLY A 52 9.84 10.33 -19.99
N GLY A 53 9.15 10.08 -18.91
CA GLY A 53 7.70 10.06 -18.87
C GLY A 53 7.18 10.33 -17.48
N ILE A 54 5.94 10.77 -17.43
CA ILE A 54 5.15 11.01 -16.22
C ILE A 54 3.79 10.42 -16.45
N ASP A 55 3.35 9.56 -15.52
CA ASP A 55 2.03 8.97 -15.49
C ASP A 55 1.36 9.40 -14.19
N TYR A 56 0.30 10.16 -14.29
CA TYR A 56 -0.48 10.57 -13.12
C TYR A 56 -1.89 10.00 -13.21
N THR A 57 -2.31 9.29 -12.18
CA THR A 57 -3.67 8.77 -12.03
C THR A 57 -4.32 9.38 -10.79
N TRP A 58 -5.51 9.94 -11.01
CA TRP A 58 -6.45 10.24 -9.95
C TRP A 58 -7.58 9.22 -10.00
N MET A 59 -7.87 8.57 -8.87
CA MET A 59 -8.85 7.50 -8.78
C MET A 59 -9.59 7.56 -7.45
N ILE A 60 -10.87 7.27 -7.48
CA ILE A 60 -11.68 6.98 -6.30
C ILE A 60 -12.30 5.60 -6.51
N ALA A 61 -12.08 4.70 -5.55
CA ALA A 61 -12.65 3.37 -5.51
C ALA A 61 -13.47 3.20 -4.23
N GLU A 62 -14.78 3.04 -4.38
CA GLU A 62 -15.74 2.93 -3.29
C GLU A 62 -16.62 1.68 -3.47
N GLY A 63 -17.07 1.08 -2.38
CA GLY A 63 -17.92 -0.09 -2.41
C GLY A 63 -18.58 -0.38 -1.08
N THR A 64 -19.43 -1.38 -1.03
CA THR A 64 -20.06 -1.84 0.22
C THR A 64 -19.08 -2.62 1.08
N TYR A 65 -18.26 -3.47 0.47
CA TYR A 65 -17.22 -4.27 1.13
C TYR A 65 -15.99 -4.41 0.24
N SER A 66 -14.81 -4.44 0.84
CA SER A 66 -13.56 -4.69 0.13
C SER A 66 -13.38 -6.17 -0.24
N ASN A 67 -13.89 -7.06 0.61
CA ASN A 67 -13.89 -8.51 0.37
C ASN A 67 -15.12 -9.19 1.01
N PRO A 68 -15.50 -10.38 0.54
CA PRO A 68 -16.66 -11.09 1.07
C PRO A 68 -16.54 -11.51 2.55
N GLN A 69 -15.31 -11.62 3.08
CA GLN A 69 -15.08 -12.03 4.48
C GLN A 69 -15.50 -10.95 5.45
N ASP A 70 -15.37 -9.67 5.10
CA ASP A 70 -15.78 -8.55 5.95
C ASP A 70 -17.29 -8.63 6.22
N ALA A 71 -18.09 -8.87 5.17
CA ALA A 71 -19.53 -9.09 5.31
C ALA A 71 -19.87 -10.31 6.17
N TYR A 72 -19.04 -11.34 6.17
CA TYR A 72 -19.21 -12.51 7.03
C TYR A 72 -18.97 -12.17 8.50
N PHE A 73 -17.89 -11.45 8.81
CA PHE A 73 -17.58 -11.05 10.19
C PHE A 73 -18.60 -10.08 10.76
N ASP A 74 -18.99 -9.05 10.00
CA ASP A 74 -20.06 -8.13 10.41
C ASP A 74 -21.35 -8.89 10.79
N ALA A 75 -21.67 -9.89 9.99
CA ALA A 75 -22.85 -10.69 10.24
C ALA A 75 -22.68 -11.68 11.41
N GLN A 76 -21.47 -12.13 11.77
CA GLN A 76 -21.20 -12.88 13.01
C GLN A 76 -21.41 -12.01 14.24
N ASP A 77 -21.01 -10.75 14.17
CA ASP A 77 -21.12 -9.77 15.25
C ASP A 77 -22.52 -9.14 15.33
N ASN A 78 -23.50 -9.71 14.60
CA ASN A 78 -24.86 -9.21 14.47
C ASN A 78 -24.95 -7.75 14.00
N GLN A 79 -23.98 -7.28 13.26
CA GLN A 79 -24.03 -5.96 12.63
C GLN A 79 -24.95 -5.99 11.41
N ALA A 80 -25.63 -4.88 11.17
CA ALA A 80 -26.47 -4.72 9.99
C ALA A 80 -25.59 -4.66 8.73
N PRO A 81 -26.06 -5.19 7.59
CA PRO A 81 -25.35 -5.03 6.32
C PRO A 81 -25.04 -3.57 6.01
N ARG A 82 -23.86 -3.29 5.51
CA ARG A 82 -23.46 -1.95 5.12
C ARG A 82 -24.26 -1.49 3.90
N LEU A 83 -24.91 -0.35 4.05
CA LEU A 83 -25.68 0.28 2.97
C LEU A 83 -24.92 1.47 2.35
N ASN A 84 -23.85 1.91 2.98
CA ASN A 84 -23.07 3.06 2.55
C ASN A 84 -21.88 2.61 1.69
N MET A 85 -21.54 3.45 0.72
CA MET A 85 -20.32 3.32 -0.05
C MET A 85 -19.14 3.84 0.78
N LEU A 86 -18.14 2.99 0.96
CA LEU A 86 -16.92 3.30 1.72
C LEU A 86 -15.69 3.13 0.81
N PRO A 87 -14.59 3.82 1.08
CA PRO A 87 -13.36 3.58 0.34
C PRO A 87 -12.95 2.12 0.43
N LEU A 88 -12.58 1.54 -0.71
CA LEU A 88 -12.12 0.15 -0.76
C LEU A 88 -10.64 0.07 -0.36
N ASP A 89 -10.20 -1.07 0.18
CA ASP A 89 -8.82 -1.29 0.68
C ASP A 89 -7.72 -0.97 -0.33
N TRP A 90 -8.05 -0.96 -1.61
CA TRP A 90 -7.11 -0.63 -2.70
C TRP A 90 -7.29 0.78 -3.23
N ASP A 91 -8.14 1.62 -2.63
CA ASP A 91 -8.30 2.99 -3.06
C ASP A 91 -6.99 3.77 -2.85
N GLN A 92 -6.46 4.27 -3.95
CA GLN A 92 -5.30 5.15 -3.99
C GLN A 92 -5.65 6.39 -4.79
N THR A 93 -6.02 7.46 -4.10
CA THR A 93 -6.57 8.66 -4.76
C THR A 93 -5.58 9.27 -5.74
N HIS A 94 -4.31 9.31 -5.40
CA HIS A 94 -3.28 9.87 -6.27
C HIS A 94 -2.14 8.86 -6.46
N THR A 95 -1.81 8.60 -7.70
CA THR A 95 -0.63 7.80 -8.08
C THR A 95 0.15 8.57 -9.13
N LEU A 96 1.40 8.88 -8.85
CA LEU A 96 2.33 9.51 -9.77
C LEU A 96 3.54 8.61 -9.98
N ASN A 97 3.76 8.22 -11.22
CA ASN A 97 4.99 7.56 -11.62
C ASN A 97 5.75 8.49 -12.56
N PHE A 98 7.05 8.55 -12.39
CA PHE A 98 7.89 9.28 -13.33
C PHE A 98 9.16 8.50 -13.64
N ARG A 99 9.65 8.69 -14.83
CA ARG A 99 10.93 8.16 -15.29
C ARG A 99 11.67 9.23 -16.03
N ALA A 100 12.98 9.29 -15.86
CA ALA A 100 13.86 10.17 -16.59
C ALA A 100 15.13 9.42 -16.97
N THR A 101 15.58 9.62 -18.17
CA THR A 101 16.84 9.06 -18.67
C THR A 101 17.63 10.14 -19.34
N VAL A 102 18.87 10.31 -18.92
CA VAL A 102 19.85 11.21 -19.54
C VAL A 102 21.04 10.38 -19.96
N GLY A 103 21.62 10.66 -21.10
CA GLY A 103 22.76 9.91 -21.58
C GLY A 103 23.66 10.70 -22.52
N GLY A 104 24.87 10.22 -22.64
CA GLY A 104 25.90 10.68 -23.59
C GLY A 104 26.41 9.51 -24.41
N GLU A 105 27.58 9.70 -25.03
CA GLU A 105 28.18 8.66 -25.89
C GLU A 105 28.52 7.39 -25.10
N ASN A 106 29.04 7.54 -23.89
CA ASN A 106 29.58 6.43 -23.10
C ASN A 106 28.87 6.23 -21.76
N TRP A 107 27.86 7.03 -21.45
CA TRP A 107 27.19 6.95 -20.16
C TRP A 107 25.66 7.14 -20.28
N ILE A 108 24.95 6.52 -19.36
CA ILE A 108 23.50 6.68 -19.23
C ILE A 108 23.14 6.69 -17.74
N ILE A 109 22.26 7.59 -17.37
CA ILE A 109 21.68 7.69 -16.04
C ILE A 109 20.17 7.66 -16.19
N SER A 110 19.53 6.78 -15.47
CA SER A 110 18.07 6.65 -15.46
C SER A 110 17.55 6.69 -14.03
N SER A 111 16.45 7.39 -13.84
CA SER A 111 15.71 7.39 -12.57
C SER A 111 14.27 6.96 -12.78
N ILE A 112 13.73 6.25 -11.80
CA ILE A 112 12.32 5.87 -11.73
C ILE A 112 11.83 6.29 -10.35
N GLY A 113 10.77 7.09 -10.31
CA GLY A 113 10.17 7.49 -9.05
C GLY A 113 8.69 7.18 -9.04
N LYS A 114 8.18 6.93 -7.84
CA LYS A 114 6.77 6.63 -7.55
C LYS A 114 6.35 7.40 -6.33
N LEU A 115 5.19 8.03 -6.41
CA LEU A 115 4.53 8.70 -5.30
C LEU A 115 3.06 8.28 -5.32
N TRP A 116 2.55 7.79 -4.21
CA TRP A 116 1.12 7.51 -4.09
C TRP A 116 0.59 7.78 -2.70
N THR A 117 -0.68 8.13 -2.64
CA THR A 117 -1.39 8.28 -1.37
C THR A 117 -1.51 6.93 -0.67
N GLY A 118 -1.42 6.96 0.65
CA GLY A 118 -1.62 5.78 1.48
C GLY A 118 -2.98 5.13 1.24
N LYS A 119 -3.03 3.82 1.35
CA LYS A 119 -4.26 3.04 1.29
C LYS A 119 -5.13 3.33 2.51
N PRO A 120 -6.46 3.21 2.40
CA PRO A 120 -7.35 3.34 3.53
C PRO A 120 -7.06 2.30 4.62
N TYR A 121 -7.44 2.63 5.84
CA TYR A 121 -7.51 1.72 6.97
C TYR A 121 -8.62 2.14 7.92
N THR A 122 -9.09 1.21 8.76
CA THR A 122 -10.09 1.46 9.78
C THR A 122 -9.41 1.77 11.10
N PRO A 123 -9.61 2.98 11.68
CA PRO A 123 -9.11 3.28 13.01
C PRO A 123 -9.78 2.42 14.07
N GLU A 124 -9.01 1.89 14.99
CA GLU A 124 -9.52 1.09 16.12
C GLU A 124 -8.98 1.61 17.44
N PHE A 125 -9.88 1.84 18.39
CA PHE A 125 -9.52 2.22 19.74
C PHE A 125 -10.08 1.21 20.73
N LYS A 126 -9.24 0.76 21.65
CA LYS A 126 -9.70 -0.15 22.71
C LYS A 126 -10.68 0.59 23.64
N THR A 127 -11.87 0.06 23.79
CA THR A 127 -12.87 0.56 24.72
C THR A 127 -12.34 0.46 26.16
N GLY A 128 -12.49 1.53 26.93
CA GLY A 128 -12.08 1.58 28.35
C GLY A 128 -10.72 2.25 28.63
N VAL A 129 -9.92 2.52 27.63
CA VAL A 129 -8.60 3.20 27.81
C VAL A 129 -8.71 4.72 27.64
N VAL A 130 -9.73 5.19 26.92
CA VAL A 130 -9.95 6.63 26.70
C VAL A 130 -11.23 7.06 27.42
N SER A 131 -11.10 8.05 28.30
CA SER A 131 -12.25 8.69 28.93
C SER A 131 -13.07 9.38 27.86
N GLY A 132 -14.35 9.00 27.73
CA GLY A 132 -15.23 9.48 26.68
C GLY A 132 -15.48 8.44 25.59
N SER A 133 -15.62 7.17 25.96
CA SER A 133 -15.84 6.02 25.07
C SER A 133 -16.95 6.20 24.03
N GLY A 134 -17.90 7.11 24.24
CA GLY A 134 -18.92 7.46 23.25
C GLY A 134 -18.42 8.33 22.10
N ALA A 135 -17.25 8.98 22.22
CA ALA A 135 -16.71 9.84 21.17
C ALA A 135 -16.03 9.04 20.04
N PHE A 136 -15.68 7.77 20.31
CA PHE A 136 -14.95 6.92 19.37
C PHE A 136 -15.76 5.68 18.91
N ALA A 137 -17.00 5.55 19.38
CA ALA A 137 -17.90 4.53 18.87
C ALA A 137 -18.38 4.93 17.48
N GLY A 138 -17.86 4.28 16.44
CA GLY A 138 -18.39 4.41 15.09
C GLY A 138 -17.52 5.14 14.07
N PHE A 139 -16.21 4.96 14.10
CA PHE A 139 -15.42 5.23 12.91
C PHE A 139 -15.92 4.34 11.76
N ALA A 140 -16.19 4.97 10.63
CA ALA A 140 -16.51 4.21 9.44
C ALA A 140 -15.28 3.39 9.01
N ASP A 141 -15.52 2.22 8.46
CA ASP A 141 -14.43 1.43 7.89
C ASP A 141 -13.71 2.24 6.81
N ASN A 142 -12.40 2.05 6.76
CA ASN A 142 -11.54 2.73 5.78
C ASN A 142 -11.65 4.27 5.81
N SER A 143 -12.00 4.85 6.98
CA SER A 143 -12.18 6.30 7.13
C SER A 143 -10.89 7.09 7.16
N GLU A 144 -9.76 6.45 7.46
CA GLU A 144 -8.45 7.08 7.53
C GLU A 144 -7.49 6.50 6.51
N ARG A 145 -6.36 7.19 6.27
CA ARG A 145 -5.35 6.78 5.31
C ARG A 145 -4.00 6.59 5.96
N LYS A 146 -3.32 5.53 5.55
CA LYS A 146 -1.90 5.29 5.85
C LYS A 146 -1.04 6.43 5.30
N PRO A 147 0.21 6.60 5.76
CA PRO A 147 1.14 7.57 5.20
C PRO A 147 1.34 7.39 3.69
N ASN A 148 1.62 8.52 3.02
CA ASN A 148 1.98 8.49 1.61
C ASN A 148 3.29 7.73 1.41
N VAL A 149 3.42 7.08 0.27
CA VAL A 149 4.60 6.30 -0.10
C VAL A 149 5.35 7.03 -1.21
N PHE A 150 6.65 7.14 -1.03
CA PHE A 150 7.56 7.69 -2.03
C PHE A 150 8.76 6.76 -2.23
N ASP A 151 9.06 6.44 -3.47
CA ASP A 151 10.20 5.62 -3.86
C ASP A 151 10.92 6.24 -5.05
N LEU A 152 12.26 6.25 -5.00
CA LEU A 152 13.10 6.78 -6.06
C LEU A 152 14.31 5.88 -6.27
N ASP A 153 14.38 5.28 -7.44
CA ASP A 153 15.51 4.47 -7.89
C ASP A 153 16.38 5.23 -8.86
N LEU A 154 17.68 5.00 -8.80
CA LEU A 154 18.66 5.53 -9.72
C LEU A 154 19.50 4.40 -10.32
N ARG A 155 19.70 4.45 -11.61
CA ARG A 155 20.62 3.58 -12.34
C ARG A 155 21.59 4.41 -13.15
N ALA A 156 22.86 4.15 -12.98
CA ALA A 156 23.92 4.78 -13.77
C ALA A 156 24.80 3.70 -14.40
N SER A 157 25.20 3.90 -15.64
CA SER A 157 26.18 3.04 -16.29
C SER A 157 27.14 3.83 -17.15
N TYR A 158 28.36 3.33 -17.24
CA TYR A 158 29.44 3.93 -18.01
C TYR A 158 30.15 2.85 -18.81
N SER A 159 30.24 3.03 -20.13
CA SER A 159 30.93 2.14 -21.06
C SER A 159 32.35 2.61 -21.29
N ILE A 160 33.31 1.72 -21.11
CA ILE A 160 34.74 1.99 -21.29
C ILE A 160 35.41 0.81 -21.99
N ASN A 161 36.44 1.07 -22.78
CA ASN A 161 37.32 0.03 -23.30
C ASN A 161 38.46 -0.20 -22.30
N LEU A 162 38.48 -1.35 -21.64
CA LEU A 162 39.52 -1.73 -20.71
C LEU A 162 40.37 -2.87 -21.30
N LEU A 163 41.64 -2.63 -21.56
CA LEU A 163 42.57 -3.62 -22.11
C LEU A 163 42.09 -4.27 -23.43
N GLY A 164 41.35 -3.53 -24.27
CA GLY A 164 40.79 -4.05 -25.52
C GLY A 164 39.44 -4.76 -25.38
N LEU A 165 38.91 -4.90 -24.14
CA LEU A 165 37.58 -5.45 -23.85
C LEU A 165 36.55 -4.33 -23.69
N LYS A 166 35.39 -4.51 -24.27
CA LYS A 166 34.25 -3.62 -24.00
C LYS A 166 33.72 -3.90 -22.60
N SER A 167 33.83 -2.90 -21.74
CA SER A 167 33.45 -3.00 -20.33
C SER A 167 32.34 -2.01 -20.02
N ASN A 168 31.37 -2.41 -19.19
CA ASN A 168 30.32 -1.53 -18.72
C ASN A 168 30.30 -1.59 -17.18
N ILE A 169 30.62 -0.46 -16.57
CA ILE A 169 30.51 -0.27 -15.11
C ILE A 169 29.12 0.26 -14.82
N TYR A 170 28.43 -0.35 -13.86
CA TYR A 170 27.08 0.10 -13.47
C TYR A 170 26.93 0.27 -11.96
N CYS A 171 26.06 1.16 -11.60
CA CYS A 171 25.60 1.40 -10.23
C CYS A 171 24.07 1.48 -10.22
N ASN A 172 23.42 0.63 -9.43
CA ASN A 172 21.98 0.67 -9.20
C ASN A 172 21.74 1.02 -7.74
N ILE A 173 20.99 2.07 -7.49
CA ILE A 173 20.61 2.53 -6.16
C ILE A 173 19.10 2.42 -6.08
N TYR A 174 18.62 1.57 -5.20
CA TYR A 174 17.21 1.41 -4.87
C TYR A 174 16.91 2.23 -3.63
N ASN A 175 15.75 2.87 -3.60
CA ASN A 175 15.36 3.80 -2.55
C ASN A 175 16.45 4.83 -2.27
N LEU A 176 16.79 5.64 -3.29
CA LEU A 176 17.91 6.61 -3.26
C LEU A 176 17.87 7.54 -2.04
N LEU A 177 16.69 7.95 -1.62
CA LEU A 177 16.51 8.90 -0.50
C LEU A 177 16.39 8.21 0.86
N ASP A 178 16.44 6.88 0.91
CA ASP A 178 16.30 6.08 2.13
C ASP A 178 15.01 6.38 2.90
N VAL A 179 13.91 6.55 2.17
CA VAL A 179 12.60 6.85 2.76
C VAL A 179 12.08 5.60 3.44
N GLN A 180 11.69 5.72 4.70
CA GLN A 180 11.03 4.66 5.44
C GLN A 180 9.53 4.66 5.12
N ASN A 181 9.14 4.02 4.02
CA ASN A 181 7.76 3.91 3.61
C ASN A 181 6.99 2.96 4.54
N GLU A 182 5.90 3.42 5.13
CA GLU A 182 5.06 2.66 6.06
C GLU A 182 3.93 1.96 5.27
N PHE A 183 4.01 0.64 5.12
CA PHE A 183 2.99 -0.16 4.43
C PHE A 183 1.94 -0.75 5.37
N SER A 184 2.33 -1.06 6.59
CA SER A 184 1.43 -1.46 7.67
C SER A 184 1.52 -0.48 8.82
N VAL A 185 0.41 -0.27 9.50
CA VAL A 185 0.30 0.72 10.58
C VAL A 185 -0.47 0.14 11.75
N TRP A 186 -0.26 0.69 12.93
CA TRP A 186 -1.15 0.47 14.06
C TRP A 186 -2.49 1.16 13.81
N ASN A 187 -3.59 0.46 13.98
CA ASN A 187 -4.92 0.99 13.69
C ASN A 187 -5.32 2.17 14.59
N ASP A 188 -4.71 2.29 15.76
CA ASP A 188 -4.96 3.37 16.72
C ASP A 188 -4.25 4.67 16.40
N THR A 189 -3.11 4.61 15.69
CA THR A 189 -2.29 5.80 15.40
C THR A 189 -2.15 6.10 13.92
N GLY A 190 -2.39 5.12 13.05
CA GLY A 190 -2.10 5.22 11.63
C GLY A 190 -0.61 5.29 11.30
N ARG A 191 0.26 4.88 12.24
CA ARG A 191 1.72 4.91 12.08
C ARG A 191 2.33 3.54 12.43
N SER A 192 3.45 3.24 11.82
CA SER A 192 4.20 2.00 12.10
C SER A 192 5.05 2.11 13.36
N THR A 193 5.39 3.34 13.77
CA THR A 193 6.40 3.64 14.78
C THR A 193 5.91 3.48 16.21
N TYR A 194 4.62 3.66 16.46
CA TYR A 194 4.07 3.63 17.82
C TYR A 194 2.60 3.26 17.87
N THR A 195 2.17 2.74 19.01
CA THR A 195 0.77 2.52 19.39
C THR A 195 0.50 3.17 20.74
N LEU A 196 -0.73 3.60 20.96
CA LEU A 196 -1.18 4.13 22.25
C LEU A 196 -1.27 3.05 23.33
N TYR A 197 -1.34 1.78 22.91
CA TYR A 197 -1.51 0.62 23.78
C TYR A 197 -0.22 -0.17 24.02
N ALA A 198 0.94 0.46 23.85
CA ALA A 198 2.23 -0.19 23.99
C ALA A 198 2.42 -0.89 25.36
N LYS A 199 1.86 -0.31 26.45
CA LYS A 199 1.92 -0.90 27.79
C LYS A 199 1.09 -2.18 27.92
N ASP A 200 -0.02 -2.30 27.22
CA ASP A 200 -0.90 -3.47 27.33
C ASP A 200 -0.26 -4.72 26.71
N VAL A 201 0.58 -4.53 25.72
CA VAL A 201 1.26 -5.63 25.04
C VAL A 201 2.28 -6.32 25.94
N SER A 202 2.99 -5.55 26.76
CA SER A 202 3.96 -6.12 27.70
C SER A 202 3.31 -6.89 28.85
N LEU A 203 2.04 -6.60 29.16
CA LEU A 203 1.28 -7.24 30.23
C LEU A 203 0.54 -8.51 29.75
N THR A 204 0.22 -8.59 28.47
CA THR A 204 -0.59 -9.69 27.92
C THR A 204 0.25 -10.89 27.44
N ASP A 205 1.55 -10.72 27.24
CA ASP A 205 2.43 -11.80 26.79
C ASP A 205 3.77 -11.82 27.57
N PRO A 206 3.75 -12.18 28.86
CA PRO A 206 4.93 -12.19 29.71
C PRO A 206 5.99 -13.24 29.32
N GLY A 207 5.66 -14.15 28.40
CA GLY A 207 6.58 -15.17 27.90
C GLY A 207 7.46 -14.72 26.73
N ARG A 208 7.22 -13.56 26.15
CA ARG A 208 8.08 -12.99 25.12
C ARG A 208 9.22 -12.24 25.76
N ILE A 209 10.41 -12.75 25.53
CA ILE A 209 11.65 -12.11 25.96
C ILE A 209 11.92 -10.94 25.03
N GLY A 210 11.99 -9.75 25.56
CA GLY A 210 12.29 -8.56 24.81
C GLY A 210 11.91 -7.29 25.56
N HIS A 211 12.41 -6.19 25.08
CA HIS A 211 12.01 -4.88 25.56
C HIS A 211 10.76 -4.40 24.82
N LEU A 212 9.99 -3.50 25.44
CA LEU A 212 8.83 -2.87 24.81
C LEU A 212 9.14 -2.32 23.40
N ASN A 213 10.33 -1.77 23.23
CA ASN A 213 10.80 -1.26 21.96
C ASN A 213 10.89 -2.33 20.87
N GLU A 214 11.23 -3.58 21.19
CA GLU A 214 11.29 -4.67 20.21
C GLU A 214 9.90 -5.05 19.70
N HIS A 215 8.89 -4.95 20.56
CA HIS A 215 7.51 -5.16 20.13
C HIS A 215 7.03 -4.05 19.19
N LEU A 216 7.48 -2.82 19.39
CA LEU A 216 7.15 -1.68 18.54
C LEU A 216 7.94 -1.69 17.22
N LEU A 217 9.12 -2.31 17.23
CA LEU A 217 9.92 -2.48 16.01
C LEU A 217 9.28 -3.54 15.11
N LYS A 218 8.73 -3.10 13.98
CA LYS A 218 8.11 -3.94 12.96
C LYS A 218 8.83 -3.71 11.62
N PRO A 219 10.02 -4.29 11.43
CA PRO A 219 10.79 -4.06 10.19
C PRO A 219 10.05 -4.52 8.94
N ASP A 220 9.18 -5.51 9.07
CA ASP A 220 8.28 -6.01 8.02
C ASP A 220 7.14 -5.05 7.63
N TRP A 221 6.92 -3.99 8.42
CA TRP A 221 5.91 -2.97 8.14
C TRP A 221 6.43 -1.84 7.25
N TYR A 222 7.74 -1.79 7.05
CA TYR A 222 8.40 -0.78 6.21
C TYR A 222 8.82 -1.33 4.86
N GLY A 223 8.98 -0.42 3.90
CA GLY A 223 9.61 -0.71 2.63
C GLY A 223 11.08 -1.07 2.76
N GLU A 224 11.68 -1.58 1.68
CA GLU A 224 13.10 -1.88 1.65
C GLU A 224 13.94 -0.62 1.92
N PRO A 225 15.00 -0.71 2.74
CA PRO A 225 15.96 0.37 2.93
C PRO A 225 16.76 0.59 1.66
N ARG A 226 17.51 1.69 1.62
CA ARG A 226 18.41 1.96 0.50
C ARG A 226 19.37 0.80 0.27
N ARG A 227 19.43 0.34 -0.97
CA ARG A 227 20.33 -0.71 -1.42
C ARG A 227 21.13 -0.24 -2.62
N ILE A 228 22.46 -0.41 -2.55
CA ILE A 228 23.39 -0.01 -3.61
C ILE A 228 24.08 -1.24 -4.18
N ASN A 229 23.95 -1.44 -5.47
CA ASN A 229 24.59 -2.50 -6.21
C ASN A 229 25.55 -1.90 -7.26
N VAL A 230 26.83 -2.25 -7.18
CA VAL A 230 27.84 -1.83 -8.15
C VAL A 230 28.42 -3.07 -8.81
N GLY A 231 28.63 -3.01 -10.11
CA GLY A 231 29.21 -4.14 -10.83
C GLY A 231 29.86 -3.70 -12.16
N ILE A 232 30.54 -4.67 -12.76
CA ILE A 232 31.17 -4.52 -14.07
C ILE A 232 30.78 -5.70 -14.96
N ASN A 233 30.36 -5.42 -16.17
CA ASN A 233 30.13 -6.39 -17.24
C ASN A 233 31.27 -6.31 -18.24
N LEU A 234 31.91 -7.41 -18.53
CA LEU A 234 32.95 -7.53 -19.53
C LEU A 234 32.40 -8.31 -20.74
N SER A 235 32.56 -7.76 -21.94
CA SER A 235 32.22 -8.47 -23.17
C SER A 235 33.43 -8.57 -24.09
N LEU A 236 33.65 -9.76 -24.64
CA LEU A 236 34.63 -10.07 -25.66
C LEU A 236 34.15 -9.58 -27.03
#